data_f8a77b9f674011e9a42fcf055541f197
#
_entry.id   f8a77b9f674011e9a42fcf055541f197
#
_cell.length_a   1.000
_cell.length_b   1.000
_cell.length_c   1.000
_cell.angle_alpha   90.00
_cell.angle_beta   90.00
_cell.angle_gamma   90.00
#
_symmetry.space_group_name_H-M   'P 1'
#
loop_
_entity.id
_entity.type
_entity.pdbx_description
1 polymer ?
#
loop_
_entity_poly.entity_id
_entity_poly.type
_entity_poly.pdbx_seq_one_letter_code
_entity_poly.pdbx_strand_id
1 'polypeptide(L)'
;MKVLVGEFVTESNANIPTICTIKQYDIGLGEDCIQKMGIREVFERNDVTLIPSIYANAGAAGVVEKSAFTYIEHMFIDTLKKNLHEIDGIFLMLH
;
A
#
# COMPACT_ATOMS: atom_id res chain seq x y z
N MET A 1 3.36 -6.12 -19.67
CA MET A 1 3.06 -4.88 -18.93
C MET A 1 3.44 -5.07 -17.46
N LYS A 2 4.14 -4.10 -16.90
CA LYS A 2 4.54 -4.10 -15.49
C LYS A 2 3.81 -3.00 -14.74
N VAL A 3 3.13 -3.36 -13.65
CA VAL A 3 2.31 -2.42 -12.87
C VAL A 3 2.77 -2.42 -11.43
N LEU A 4 3.10 -1.24 -10.92
CA LEU A 4 3.41 -1.04 -9.50
C LEU A 4 2.11 -1.02 -8.73
N VAL A 5 2.03 -1.78 -7.65
CA VAL A 5 0.81 -1.88 -6.84
C VAL A 5 1.07 -1.52 -5.38
N GLY A 6 0.07 -0.98 -4.73
CA GLY A 6 0.13 -0.65 -3.32
C GLY A 6 -1.24 -0.35 -2.75
N GLU A 7 -1.33 -0.42 -1.43
CA GLU A 7 -2.55 -0.10 -0.72
C GLU A 7 -2.23 0.70 0.54
N PHE A 8 -2.98 1.77 0.76
CA PHE A 8 -2.88 2.56 1.98
C PHE A 8 -4.31 2.92 2.39
N VAL A 9 -4.82 2.19 3.38
CA VAL A 9 -6.20 2.33 3.83
C VAL A 9 -6.24 2.63 5.31
N THR A 10 -6.86 3.75 5.66
CA THR A 10 -7.21 4.11 7.03
C THR A 10 -8.54 4.84 6.98
N GLU A 11 -9.55 4.27 7.58
CA GLU A 11 -10.83 4.94 7.74
C GLU A 11 -10.76 5.78 8.99
N SER A 12 -10.19 6.98 8.86
CA SER A 12 -9.90 7.87 9.99
C SER A 12 -11.15 8.50 10.55
N ASN A 13 -11.24 8.53 11.88
CA ASN A 13 -12.32 9.19 12.58
C ASN A 13 -11.72 10.01 13.73
N ALA A 14 -11.88 11.34 13.65
CA ALA A 14 -11.35 12.27 14.65
C ALA A 14 -11.99 12.09 16.02
N ASN A 15 -13.13 11.40 16.11
CA ASN A 15 -13.79 11.12 17.39
C ASN A 15 -13.20 9.91 18.11
N ILE A 16 -12.35 9.12 17.43
CA ILE A 16 -11.60 8.04 18.07
C ILE A 16 -10.42 8.69 18.80
N PRO A 17 -10.31 8.51 20.13
CA PRO A 17 -9.32 9.29 20.93
C PRO A 17 -7.87 8.85 20.74
N THR A 18 -7.64 7.63 20.24
CA THR A 18 -6.29 7.12 20.06
C THR A 18 -5.73 7.49 18.70
N ILE A 19 -4.44 7.86 18.68
CA ILE A 19 -3.73 8.15 17.44
C ILE A 19 -3.40 6.81 16.75
N CYS A 20 -3.60 6.76 15.44
CA CYS A 20 -3.26 5.59 14.64
C CYS A 20 -1.76 5.56 14.38
N THR A 21 -1.05 4.66 15.05
CA THR A 21 0.39 4.47 14.86
C THR A 21 0.65 3.38 13.85
N ILE A 22 1.93 3.19 13.48
CA ILE A 22 2.32 2.13 12.55
C ILE A 22 1.93 0.74 13.06
N LYS A 23 1.81 0.58 14.39
CA LYS A 23 1.45 -0.69 15.01
C LYS A 23 0.02 -1.13 14.72
N GLN A 24 -0.86 -0.19 14.37
CA GLN A 24 -2.24 -0.52 14.02
C GLN A 24 -2.40 -1.01 12.59
N TYR A 25 -1.38 -0.84 11.77
CA TYR A 25 -1.43 -1.27 10.38
C TYR A 25 -1.08 -2.73 10.22
N ASP A 26 -1.87 -3.43 9.41
CA ASP A 26 -1.45 -4.69 8.83
C ASP A 26 -0.57 -4.34 7.64
N ILE A 27 0.70 -4.70 7.72
CA ILE A 27 1.71 -4.32 6.73
C ILE A 27 2.13 -5.55 5.94
N GLY A 28 2.15 -5.42 4.62
CA GLY A 28 2.69 -6.44 3.74
C GLY A 28 3.69 -5.83 2.77
N LEU A 29 4.86 -6.43 2.65
CA LEU A 29 5.90 -6.03 1.70
C LEU A 29 6.19 -7.18 0.74
N GLY A 30 6.68 -6.86 -0.45
CA GLY A 30 7.01 -7.88 -1.44
C GLY A 30 5.80 -8.71 -1.81
N GLU A 31 5.98 -10.02 -1.88
CA GLU A 31 4.91 -10.96 -2.26
C GLU A 31 3.70 -10.88 -1.31
N ASP A 32 3.94 -10.60 -0.05
CA ASP A 32 2.90 -10.46 0.95
C ASP A 32 1.97 -9.27 0.65
N CYS A 33 2.51 -8.20 0.07
CA CYS A 33 1.71 -7.06 -0.39
C CYS A 33 0.68 -7.50 -1.43
N ILE A 34 1.12 -8.25 -2.44
CA ILE A 34 0.26 -8.71 -3.52
C ILE A 34 -0.80 -9.68 -2.98
N GLN A 35 -0.38 -10.59 -2.11
CA GLN A 35 -1.28 -11.58 -1.52
C GLN A 35 -2.37 -10.91 -0.69
N LYS A 36 -2.00 -9.95 0.16
CA LYS A 36 -2.96 -9.24 1.01
C LYS A 36 -3.91 -8.36 0.20
N MET A 37 -3.46 -7.80 -0.92
CA MET A 37 -4.33 -7.04 -1.81
C MET A 37 -5.34 -7.91 -2.54
N GLY A 38 -5.05 -9.21 -2.71
CA GLY A 38 -5.95 -10.14 -3.38
C GLY A 38 -6.13 -9.88 -4.87
N ILE A 39 -5.13 -9.34 -5.53
CA ILE A 39 -5.22 -8.89 -6.92
C ILE A 39 -4.48 -9.76 -7.94
N ARG A 40 -3.69 -10.73 -7.47
CA ARG A 40 -2.80 -11.50 -8.34
C ARG A 40 -3.53 -12.12 -9.52
N GLU A 41 -4.62 -12.84 -9.24
CA GLU A 41 -5.33 -13.58 -10.28
C GLU A 41 -5.83 -12.68 -11.41
N VAL A 42 -6.42 -11.54 -11.06
CA VAL A 42 -6.97 -10.61 -12.05
C VAL A 42 -5.89 -10.06 -12.97
N PHE A 43 -4.75 -9.66 -12.41
CA PHE A 43 -3.67 -9.09 -13.20
C PHE A 43 -2.93 -10.15 -14.02
N GLU A 44 -2.64 -11.31 -13.44
CA GLU A 44 -1.94 -12.37 -14.16
C GLU A 44 -2.76 -12.92 -15.33
N ARG A 45 -4.08 -12.97 -15.19
CA ARG A 45 -5.00 -13.40 -16.25
C ARG A 45 -4.93 -12.48 -17.47
N ASN A 46 -4.46 -11.24 -17.28
CA ASN A 46 -4.31 -10.23 -18.32
C ASN A 46 -2.85 -9.96 -18.69
N ASP A 47 -1.96 -10.89 -18.39
CA ASP A 47 -0.52 -10.81 -18.70
C ASP A 47 0.17 -9.59 -18.06
N VAL A 48 -0.25 -9.21 -16.87
CA VAL A 48 0.34 -8.11 -16.13
C VAL A 48 1.28 -8.64 -15.06
N THR A 49 2.52 -8.19 -15.07
CA THR A 49 3.49 -8.46 -14.01
C THR A 49 3.34 -7.42 -12.91
N LEU A 50 3.20 -7.87 -11.68
CA LEU A 50 3.01 -7.00 -10.53
C LEU A 50 4.33 -6.68 -9.84
N ILE A 51 4.54 -5.41 -9.54
CA ILE A 51 5.67 -4.94 -8.75
C ILE A 51 5.11 -4.42 -7.43
N PRO A 52 5.32 -5.12 -6.31
CA PRO A 52 4.74 -4.72 -5.04
C PRO A 52 5.49 -3.55 -4.41
N SER A 53 4.76 -2.61 -3.85
CA SER A 53 5.31 -1.54 -3.02
C SER A 53 5.04 -1.84 -1.54
N ILE A 54 3.87 -1.44 -1.06
CA ILE A 54 3.48 -1.69 0.32
C ILE A 54 1.96 -1.88 0.39
N TYR A 55 1.55 -2.82 1.23
CA TYR A 55 0.18 -2.94 1.71
C TYR A 55 0.15 -2.42 3.14
N ALA A 56 -0.71 -1.46 3.40
CA ALA A 56 -0.88 -0.90 4.74
C ALA A 56 -2.37 -0.64 4.98
N ASN A 57 -2.96 -1.39 5.89
CA ASN A 57 -4.38 -1.27 6.19
C ASN A 57 -4.60 -1.28 7.70
N ALA A 58 -5.14 -0.20 8.23
CA ALA A 58 -5.47 -0.07 9.64
C ALA A 58 -6.98 -0.21 9.91
N GLY A 59 -7.80 -0.27 8.86
CA GLY A 59 -9.25 -0.26 9.01
C GLY A 59 -9.74 1.04 9.63
N ALA A 60 -10.75 0.95 10.47
CA ALA A 60 -11.26 2.11 11.19
C ALA A 60 -10.32 2.46 12.35
N ALA A 61 -9.86 3.70 12.38
CA ALA A 61 -8.85 4.13 13.35
C ALA A 61 -8.97 5.62 13.63
N GLY A 62 -8.17 6.12 14.56
CA GLY A 62 -8.06 7.53 14.83
C GLY A 62 -7.21 8.26 13.81
N VAL A 63 -6.80 9.49 14.14
CA VAL A 63 -5.95 10.30 13.27
C VAL A 63 -4.60 9.63 13.07
N VAL A 64 -4.15 9.58 11.83
CA VAL A 64 -2.89 8.90 11.49
C VAL A 64 -1.69 9.71 12.00
N GLU A 65 -0.81 9.03 12.72
CA GLU A 65 0.44 9.63 13.19
C GLU A 65 1.34 9.95 12.00
N LYS A 66 1.99 11.12 12.05
CA LYS A 66 2.85 11.57 10.96
C LYS A 66 3.95 10.57 10.61
N SER A 67 4.56 9.95 11.61
CA SER A 67 5.63 8.96 11.38
C SER A 67 5.13 7.73 10.64
N ALA A 68 3.89 7.28 10.92
CA ALA A 68 3.28 6.17 10.21
C ALA A 68 3.05 6.53 8.73
N PHE A 69 2.47 7.70 8.48
CA PHE A 69 2.26 8.20 7.12
C PHE A 69 3.57 8.31 6.36
N THR A 70 4.59 8.91 6.99
CA THR A 70 5.89 9.10 6.36
C THR A 70 6.54 7.78 6.00
N TYR A 71 6.46 6.76 6.86
CA TYR A 71 7.01 5.44 6.58
C TYR A 71 6.32 4.81 5.36
N ILE A 72 4.99 4.82 5.34
CA ILE A 72 4.23 4.19 4.25
C ILE A 72 4.48 4.91 2.94
N GLU A 73 4.45 6.24 2.95
CA GLU A 73 4.75 7.05 1.77
C GLU A 73 6.17 6.78 1.25
N HIS A 74 7.14 6.74 2.17
CA HIS A 74 8.53 6.50 1.80
C HIS A 74 8.72 5.15 1.13
N MET A 75 8.10 4.10 1.66
CA MET A 75 8.19 2.76 1.08
C MET A 75 7.61 2.72 -0.34
N PHE A 76 6.48 3.39 -0.54
CA PHE A 76 5.88 3.46 -1.88
C PHE A 76 6.76 4.23 -2.85
N ILE A 77 7.18 5.42 -2.47
CA ILE A 77 7.99 6.30 -3.34
C ILE A 77 9.34 5.68 -3.65
N ASP A 78 9.98 5.02 -2.68
CA ASP A 78 11.25 4.35 -2.89
C ASP A 78 11.12 3.22 -3.92
N THR A 79 10.08 2.41 -3.83
CA THR A 79 9.82 1.35 -4.80
C THR A 79 9.54 1.93 -6.19
N LEU A 80 8.77 3.01 -6.24
CA LEU A 80 8.49 3.70 -7.49
C LEU A 80 9.77 4.18 -8.16
N LYS A 81 10.65 4.83 -7.41
CA LYS A 81 11.92 5.34 -7.93
C LYS A 81 12.81 4.24 -8.47
N LYS A 82 12.88 3.11 -7.77
CA LYS A 82 13.72 1.97 -8.17
C LYS A 82 13.24 1.30 -9.45
N ASN A 83 11.95 1.40 -9.75
CA ASN A 83 11.35 0.69 -10.89
C ASN A 83 10.81 1.62 -11.97
N LEU A 84 11.03 2.92 -11.84
CA LEU A 84 10.40 3.94 -12.68
C LEU A 84 10.62 3.70 -14.17
N HIS A 85 11.79 3.22 -14.55
CA HIS A 85 12.17 3.02 -15.95
C HIS A 85 11.53 1.78 -16.59
N GLU A 86 10.92 0.90 -15.80
CA GLU A 86 10.36 -0.35 -16.33
C GLU A 86 8.87 -0.54 -16.07
N ILE A 87 8.23 0.33 -15.28
CA ILE A 87 6.79 0.23 -15.02
C ILE A 87 5.98 0.90 -16.12
N ASP A 88 4.85 0.29 -16.44
CA ASP A 88 3.90 0.80 -17.44
C ASP A 88 2.72 1.50 -16.79
N GLY A 89 2.48 1.25 -15.51
CA GLY A 89 1.37 1.87 -14.80
C GLY A 89 1.45 1.64 -13.30
N ILE A 90 0.52 2.27 -12.60
CA ILE A 90 0.42 2.21 -11.14
C ILE A 90 -1.03 1.91 -10.77
N PHE A 91 -1.21 0.94 -9.86
CA PHE A 91 -2.52 0.63 -9.30
C PHE A 91 -2.45 0.80 -7.79
N LEU A 92 -3.22 1.76 -7.28
CA LEU A 92 -3.28 2.07 -5.85
C LEU A 92 -4.70 1.93 -5.32
N MET A 93 -4.81 1.33 -4.14
CA MET A 93 -6.03 1.35 -3.35
C MET A 93 -5.80 2.28 -2.16
N LEU A 94 -6.48 3.42 -2.18
CA LEU A 94 -6.33 4.46 -1.17
C LEU A 94 -7.67 4.77 -0.50
N HIS A 95 -7.65 4.93 0.81
CA HIS A 95 -8.83 5.32 1.56
C HIS A 95 -8.48 5.96 2.91
#